data_4a54513803f1d409d47c9e5db6c113d8
#
_entry.id   4a54513803f1d409d47c9e5db6c113d8
#
_cell.length_a   1.000
_cell.length_b   1.000
_cell.length_c   1.000
_cell.angle_alpha   90.00
_cell.angle_beta   90.00
_cell.angle_gamma   90.00
#
_symmetry.space_group_name_H-M   'P 1'
#
loop_
_entity.id
_entity.type
_entity.pdbx_description
1 polymer ?
#
loop_
_entity_poly.entity_id
_entity_poly.type
_entity_poly.pdbx_seq_one_letter_code
_entity_poly.pdbx_strand_id
1 'polypeptide(L)'
;RHPETEYDYSPYFTYTYDETDDVTANTVTTTGRKENGKSLLCFRDSFGNSLLPFLAQEFDLAKFCKAIPYRLDAMYTENRDVCIVELVERNLVNLVKFAPVMPAPLRTFSEETIAYTSEAVTSTVSEVDGYYKIQGFADEKYVETDSPIYLRFSGDAGCFVVEAAPADELTTGTPSDYGFTAYIGQQAFPAGDYQMELITEQDGSYYSMLLENNIGID
;
A
#
# COMPACT_ATOMS: atom_id res chain seq x y z
N ARG A 1 -34.71 9.56 8.62
CA ARG A 1 -34.57 9.79 7.18
C ARG A 1 -34.94 11.23 6.95
N HIS A 2 -33.97 12.09 6.63
CA HIS A 2 -34.30 13.38 6.02
C HIS A 2 -34.87 13.06 4.64
N PRO A 3 -35.96 13.72 4.20
CA PRO A 3 -36.35 13.68 2.81
C PRO A 3 -35.18 14.30 2.06
N GLU A 4 -34.38 13.46 1.42
CA GLU A 4 -33.35 13.89 0.50
C GLU A 4 -34.10 14.58 -0.63
N THR A 5 -34.00 15.91 -0.68
CA THR A 5 -34.19 16.58 -1.95
C THR A 5 -33.12 15.96 -2.85
N GLU A 6 -33.55 15.11 -3.78
CA GLU A 6 -32.64 14.57 -4.80
C GLU A 6 -32.00 15.76 -5.51
N TYR A 7 -30.77 16.04 -5.13
CA TYR A 7 -30.01 17.07 -5.79
C TYR A 7 -29.58 16.50 -7.16
N ASP A 8 -29.99 17.18 -8.22
CA ASP A 8 -29.62 16.79 -9.57
C ASP A 8 -28.16 17.15 -9.84
N TYR A 9 -27.27 16.16 -9.84
CA TYR A 9 -25.86 16.32 -10.16
C TYR A 9 -25.56 16.25 -11.66
N SER A 10 -26.53 15.88 -12.50
CA SER A 10 -26.34 15.69 -13.95
C SER A 10 -25.73 16.89 -14.68
N PRO A 11 -25.92 18.16 -14.22
CA PRO A 11 -25.23 19.31 -14.79
C PRO A 11 -23.72 19.32 -14.56
N TYR A 12 -23.22 18.59 -13.56
CA TYR A 12 -21.84 18.68 -13.10
C TYR A 12 -20.98 17.51 -13.54
N PHE A 13 -21.52 16.29 -13.54
CA PHE A 13 -20.80 15.08 -13.92
C PHE A 13 -21.74 13.94 -14.28
N THR A 14 -21.15 12.87 -14.88
CA THR A 14 -21.81 11.60 -15.14
C THR A 14 -21.14 10.50 -14.35
N TYR A 15 -21.91 9.45 -14.02
CA TYR A 15 -21.42 8.26 -13.31
C TYR A 15 -21.18 7.08 -14.24
N THR A 16 -20.18 6.26 -13.89
CA THR A 16 -20.04 4.89 -14.33
C THR A 16 -19.80 4.02 -13.11
N TYR A 17 -20.56 2.96 -12.95
CA TYR A 17 -20.49 2.02 -11.83
C TYR A 17 -19.92 0.68 -12.28
N ASP A 18 -19.26 -0.06 -11.37
CA ASP A 18 -18.72 -1.40 -11.68
C ASP A 18 -19.73 -2.51 -11.46
N GLU A 19 -20.42 -2.55 -10.31
CA GLU A 19 -21.26 -3.69 -9.92
C GLU A 19 -22.72 -3.33 -9.68
N THR A 20 -22.98 -2.10 -9.28
CA THR A 20 -24.31 -1.59 -8.94
C THR A 20 -24.56 -0.23 -9.59
N ASP A 21 -25.80 0.12 -9.79
CA ASP A 21 -26.18 1.38 -10.44
C ASP A 21 -26.32 2.55 -9.45
N ASP A 22 -25.53 2.55 -8.37
CA ASP A 22 -25.58 3.61 -7.38
C ASP A 22 -24.20 3.89 -6.70
N VAL A 23 -24.15 4.93 -5.87
CA VAL A 23 -22.95 5.37 -5.15
C VAL A 23 -22.43 4.37 -4.12
N THR A 24 -23.14 3.26 -3.87
CA THR A 24 -22.70 2.20 -2.98
C THR A 24 -21.80 1.18 -3.67
N ALA A 25 -21.65 1.24 -5.00
CA ALA A 25 -20.74 0.41 -5.77
C ALA A 25 -19.30 0.43 -5.20
N ASN A 26 -18.58 -0.67 -5.41
CA ASN A 26 -17.18 -0.76 -4.98
C ASN A 26 -16.32 0.25 -5.71
N THR A 27 -16.52 0.38 -7.01
CA THR A 27 -15.86 1.41 -7.83
C THR A 27 -16.91 2.29 -8.52
N VAL A 28 -16.75 3.59 -8.36
CA VAL A 28 -17.53 4.61 -9.06
C VAL A 28 -16.56 5.52 -9.81
N THR A 29 -16.76 5.67 -11.10
CA THR A 29 -16.02 6.64 -11.91
C THR A 29 -16.96 7.76 -12.33
N THR A 30 -16.52 8.99 -12.22
CA THR A 30 -17.28 10.16 -12.66
C THR A 30 -16.49 10.93 -13.72
N THR A 31 -17.21 11.41 -14.72
CA THR A 31 -16.67 12.34 -15.72
C THR A 31 -17.31 13.69 -15.48
N GLY A 32 -16.52 14.65 -15.04
CA GLY A 32 -16.95 16.00 -14.71
C GLY A 32 -17.09 16.88 -15.93
N ARG A 33 -17.67 18.04 -15.74
CA ARG A 33 -17.86 19.08 -16.78
C ARG A 33 -17.13 20.38 -16.48
N LYS A 34 -16.22 20.35 -15.49
CA LYS A 34 -15.49 21.54 -15.05
C LYS A 34 -14.36 21.93 -16.03
N GLU A 35 -13.86 20.98 -16.81
CA GLU A 35 -12.82 21.18 -17.81
C GLU A 35 -11.56 21.86 -17.23
N ASN A 36 -11.16 21.46 -16.02
CA ASN A 36 -9.98 22.00 -15.33
C ASN A 36 -8.73 21.12 -15.52
N GLY A 37 -8.85 20.01 -16.23
CA GLY A 37 -7.78 19.06 -16.50
C GLY A 37 -7.34 18.25 -15.29
N LYS A 38 -8.08 18.28 -14.15
CA LYS A 38 -7.69 17.60 -12.93
C LYS A 38 -8.39 16.25 -12.75
N SER A 39 -7.65 15.29 -12.18
CA SER A 39 -8.14 13.95 -11.91
C SER A 39 -7.94 13.54 -10.45
N LEU A 40 -8.89 12.75 -9.93
CA LEU A 40 -8.92 12.28 -8.55
C LEU A 40 -8.92 10.75 -8.50
N LEU A 41 -8.13 10.19 -7.59
CA LEU A 41 -8.26 8.84 -7.07
C LEU A 41 -8.67 8.94 -5.60
N CYS A 42 -9.83 8.39 -5.23
CA CYS A 42 -10.34 8.44 -3.87
C CYS A 42 -10.61 7.02 -3.36
N PHE A 43 -9.86 6.60 -2.36
CA PHE A 43 -10.20 5.43 -1.57
C PHE A 43 -11.11 5.86 -0.45
N ARG A 44 -12.21 5.14 -0.26
CA ARG A 44 -13.25 5.54 0.67
C ARG A 44 -13.91 4.35 1.34
N ASP A 45 -14.54 4.59 2.46
CA ASP A 45 -15.53 3.66 2.99
C ASP A 45 -16.98 4.09 2.65
N SER A 46 -17.96 3.52 3.34
CA SER A 46 -19.37 3.85 3.09
C SER A 46 -19.76 5.29 3.47
N PHE A 47 -18.98 5.94 4.33
CA PHE A 47 -19.23 7.35 4.67
C PHE A 47 -18.83 8.28 3.53
N GLY A 48 -17.82 7.91 2.77
CA GLY A 48 -17.42 8.61 1.55
C GLY A 48 -18.50 8.65 0.46
N ASN A 49 -19.54 7.81 0.54
CA ASN A 49 -20.67 7.92 -0.37
C ASN A 49 -21.31 9.32 -0.35
N SER A 50 -21.38 9.94 0.83
CA SER A 50 -21.95 11.28 0.99
C SER A 50 -21.02 12.39 0.50
N LEU A 51 -19.70 12.16 0.49
CA LEU A 51 -18.71 13.11 -0.02
C LEU A 51 -18.53 13.03 -1.53
N LEU A 52 -18.80 11.85 -2.12
CA LEU A 52 -18.56 11.57 -3.53
C LEU A 52 -19.12 12.65 -4.47
N PRO A 53 -20.39 13.07 -4.37
CA PRO A 53 -20.94 14.06 -5.29
C PRO A 53 -20.22 15.42 -5.22
N PHE A 54 -19.79 15.83 -4.03
CA PHE A 54 -19.11 17.11 -3.82
C PHE A 54 -17.69 17.08 -4.38
N LEU A 55 -16.97 15.97 -4.18
CA LEU A 55 -15.63 15.79 -4.77
C LEU A 55 -15.71 15.66 -6.30
N ALA A 56 -16.67 14.88 -6.81
CA ALA A 56 -16.81 14.65 -8.24
C ALA A 56 -17.04 15.95 -9.05
N GLN A 57 -17.66 16.96 -8.46
CA GLN A 57 -17.88 18.26 -9.12
C GLN A 57 -16.59 19.04 -9.39
N GLU A 58 -15.51 18.73 -8.64
CA GLU A 58 -14.27 19.49 -8.69
C GLU A 58 -13.24 18.90 -9.66
N PHE A 59 -13.51 17.72 -10.23
CA PHE A 59 -12.57 17.01 -11.09
C PHE A 59 -13.19 16.64 -12.43
N ASP A 60 -12.39 16.68 -13.49
CA ASP A 60 -12.80 16.22 -14.83
C ASP A 60 -12.96 14.71 -14.87
N LEU A 61 -12.14 13.99 -14.09
CA LEU A 61 -12.20 12.55 -13.94
C LEU A 61 -11.94 12.19 -12.47
N ALA A 62 -12.86 11.46 -11.87
CA ALA A 62 -12.65 10.95 -10.51
C ALA A 62 -13.01 9.46 -10.42
N LYS A 63 -12.17 8.70 -9.72
CA LYS A 63 -12.38 7.30 -9.41
C LYS A 63 -12.48 7.14 -7.90
N PHE A 64 -13.57 6.57 -7.43
CA PHE A 64 -13.85 6.29 -6.04
C PHE A 64 -13.87 4.79 -5.82
N CYS A 65 -13.05 4.28 -4.89
CA CYS A 65 -12.84 2.85 -4.70
C CYS A 65 -12.97 2.46 -3.22
N LYS A 66 -13.62 1.34 -2.93
CA LYS A 66 -13.73 0.75 -1.57
C LYS A 66 -12.80 -0.43 -1.36
N ALA A 67 -12.12 -0.90 -2.41
CA ALA A 67 -11.28 -2.10 -2.33
C ALA A 67 -10.13 -1.94 -1.32
N ILE A 68 -9.83 -3.02 -0.61
CA ILE A 68 -8.70 -3.18 0.31
C ILE A 68 -7.89 -4.37 -0.20
N PRO A 69 -6.55 -4.28 -0.23
CA PRO A 69 -5.70 -3.13 0.10
C PRO A 69 -5.86 -1.96 -0.88
N TYR A 70 -5.54 -0.74 -0.41
CA TYR A 70 -5.62 0.46 -1.26
C TYR A 70 -4.51 0.46 -2.30
N ARG A 71 -4.88 0.53 -3.58
CA ARG A 71 -3.98 0.55 -4.73
C ARG A 71 -3.43 1.97 -4.95
N LEU A 72 -2.55 2.45 -4.05
CA LEU A 72 -1.94 3.78 -4.18
C LEU A 72 -1.06 3.91 -5.42
N ASP A 73 -0.54 2.81 -5.94
CA ASP A 73 0.17 2.75 -7.22
C ASP A 73 -0.66 3.24 -8.41
N ALA A 74 -1.99 3.20 -8.31
CA ALA A 74 -2.88 3.75 -9.32
C ALA A 74 -2.72 5.27 -9.55
N MET A 75 -2.12 5.99 -8.58
CA MET A 75 -1.71 7.40 -8.79
C MET A 75 -0.79 7.54 -10.00
N TYR A 76 0.15 6.61 -10.16
CA TYR A 76 1.14 6.63 -11.24
C TYR A 76 0.64 5.88 -12.47
N THR A 77 0.07 4.68 -12.30
CA THR A 77 -0.35 3.81 -13.41
C THR A 77 -1.55 4.37 -14.17
N GLU A 78 -2.43 5.12 -13.49
CA GLU A 78 -3.59 5.79 -14.09
C GLU A 78 -3.36 7.30 -14.28
N ASN A 79 -2.17 7.81 -13.97
CA ASN A 79 -1.78 9.23 -14.10
C ASN A 79 -2.79 10.18 -13.43
N ARG A 80 -3.01 10.00 -12.12
CA ARG A 80 -3.92 10.83 -11.31
C ARG A 80 -3.19 11.99 -10.66
N ASP A 81 -3.86 13.17 -10.59
CA ASP A 81 -3.26 14.37 -10.00
C ASP A 81 -3.38 14.41 -8.47
N VAL A 82 -4.47 13.85 -7.94
CA VAL A 82 -4.79 13.89 -6.50
C VAL A 82 -5.21 12.52 -6.01
N CYS A 83 -4.70 12.13 -4.82
CA CYS A 83 -5.19 10.97 -4.09
C CYS A 83 -5.76 11.39 -2.74
N ILE A 84 -6.94 10.86 -2.44
CA ILE A 84 -7.59 11.01 -1.13
C ILE A 84 -7.85 9.62 -0.57
N VAL A 85 -7.51 9.41 0.70
CA VAL A 85 -7.92 8.23 1.47
C VAL A 85 -8.85 8.73 2.58
N GLU A 86 -10.14 8.40 2.46
CA GLU A 86 -11.18 8.75 3.42
C GLU A 86 -11.60 7.50 4.18
N LEU A 87 -11.46 7.53 5.50
CA LEU A 87 -11.78 6.41 6.38
C LEU A 87 -12.37 6.92 7.68
N VAL A 88 -13.37 6.19 8.20
CA VAL A 88 -13.77 6.36 9.59
C VAL A 88 -12.73 5.72 10.51
N GLU A 89 -12.60 6.25 11.71
CA GLU A 89 -11.61 5.82 12.72
C GLU A 89 -11.54 4.29 12.90
N ARG A 90 -12.68 3.61 13.00
CA ARG A 90 -12.73 2.15 13.16
C ARG A 90 -12.12 1.35 11.99
N ASN A 91 -11.98 1.98 10.82
CA ASN A 91 -11.40 1.36 9.62
C ASN A 91 -9.91 1.65 9.47
N LEU A 92 -9.30 2.46 10.34
CA LEU A 92 -7.85 2.70 10.34
C LEU A 92 -7.05 1.43 10.55
N VAL A 93 -7.62 0.44 11.27
CA VAL A 93 -7.03 -0.89 11.43
C VAL A 93 -6.74 -1.58 10.08
N ASN A 94 -7.44 -1.23 9.01
CA ASN A 94 -7.17 -1.77 7.68
C ASN A 94 -5.79 -1.35 7.14
N LEU A 95 -5.27 -0.18 7.53
CA LEU A 95 -3.92 0.26 7.13
C LEU A 95 -2.82 -0.50 7.88
N VAL A 96 -3.11 -0.94 9.11
CA VAL A 96 -2.20 -1.79 9.89
C VAL A 96 -2.29 -3.24 9.44
N LYS A 97 -3.51 -3.70 9.08
CA LYS A 97 -3.74 -5.07 8.62
C LYS A 97 -3.26 -5.31 7.19
N PHE A 98 -3.51 -4.37 6.29
CA PHE A 98 -3.23 -4.49 4.87
C PHE A 98 -2.37 -3.31 4.38
N ALA A 99 -1.12 -3.58 4.04
CA ALA A 99 -0.26 -2.56 3.45
C ALA A 99 -0.88 -2.01 2.16
N PRO A 100 -0.93 -0.69 1.96
CA PRO A 100 -1.28 -0.12 0.68
C PRO A 100 -0.36 -0.66 -0.43
N VAL A 101 -0.94 -1.00 -1.58
CA VAL A 101 -0.17 -1.46 -2.74
C VAL A 101 0.52 -0.27 -3.36
N MET A 102 1.82 -0.20 -3.19
CA MET A 102 2.71 0.79 -3.79
C MET A 102 4.14 0.26 -3.77
N PRO A 103 5.00 0.66 -4.72
CA PRO A 103 6.39 0.25 -4.68
C PRO A 103 7.04 0.63 -3.36
N ALA A 104 7.69 -0.33 -2.71
CA ALA A 104 8.46 -0.07 -1.50
C ALA A 104 9.61 0.92 -1.81
N PRO A 105 9.73 2.01 -1.05
CA PRO A 105 10.71 3.05 -1.35
C PRO A 105 12.14 2.57 -1.12
N LEU A 106 13.01 2.83 -2.10
CA LEU A 106 14.45 2.59 -1.96
C LEU A 106 15.05 3.47 -0.85
N ARG A 107 15.97 2.89 -0.09
CA ARG A 107 16.69 3.57 0.99
C ARG A 107 18.20 3.39 0.83
N THR A 108 18.95 4.38 1.26
CA THR A 108 20.39 4.24 1.46
C THR A 108 20.63 3.82 2.90
N PHE A 109 21.38 2.74 3.09
CA PHE A 109 21.69 2.21 4.41
C PHE A 109 23.21 2.10 4.59
N SER A 110 23.71 2.47 5.78
CA SER A 110 25.12 2.31 6.12
C SER A 110 25.36 0.95 6.77
N GLU A 111 26.22 0.12 6.20
CA GLU A 111 26.50 -1.23 6.71
C GLU A 111 27.34 -1.27 7.98
N GLU A 112 27.96 -0.14 8.38
CA GLU A 112 28.96 -0.11 9.46
C GLU A 112 28.41 -0.43 10.86
N THR A 113 27.08 -0.56 11.02
CA THR A 113 26.42 -0.69 12.34
C THR A 113 25.43 -1.84 12.44
N ILE A 114 25.43 -2.78 11.52
CA ILE A 114 24.47 -3.89 11.52
C ILE A 114 25.04 -5.11 12.24
N ALA A 115 24.34 -5.59 13.28
CA ALA A 115 24.64 -6.86 13.93
C ALA A 115 23.86 -8.00 13.23
N TYR A 116 24.59 -9.02 12.79
CA TYR A 116 23.96 -10.23 12.20
C TYR A 116 23.48 -11.15 13.29
N THR A 117 22.27 -11.67 13.15
CA THR A 117 21.72 -12.70 14.05
C THR A 117 21.63 -14.03 13.31
N SER A 118 21.64 -15.13 14.06
CA SER A 118 21.43 -16.47 13.52
C SER A 118 19.95 -16.84 13.37
N GLU A 119 19.06 -15.96 13.78
CA GLU A 119 17.61 -16.19 13.69
C GLU A 119 17.16 -16.00 12.24
N ALA A 120 16.40 -16.97 11.73
CA ALA A 120 15.74 -16.87 10.45
C ALA A 120 14.33 -16.28 10.61
N VAL A 121 13.93 -15.47 9.64
CA VAL A 121 12.60 -14.87 9.59
C VAL A 121 11.70 -15.66 8.65
N THR A 122 10.58 -16.15 9.16
CA THR A 122 9.56 -16.75 8.30
C THR A 122 8.90 -15.68 7.46
N SER A 123 8.96 -15.85 6.15
CA SER A 123 8.37 -14.94 5.19
C SER A 123 7.69 -15.69 4.05
N THR A 124 6.81 -15.02 3.36
CA THR A 124 6.18 -15.49 2.12
C THR A 124 6.46 -14.51 1.00
N VAL A 125 6.68 -15.05 -0.21
CA VAL A 125 6.80 -14.28 -1.45
C VAL A 125 5.70 -14.73 -2.38
N SER A 126 4.96 -13.79 -2.93
CA SER A 126 3.90 -14.04 -3.92
C SER A 126 3.90 -12.97 -5.00
N GLU A 127 3.42 -13.32 -6.18
CA GLU A 127 3.22 -12.35 -7.25
C GLU A 127 1.79 -11.79 -7.19
N VAL A 128 1.68 -10.47 -7.19
CA VAL A 128 0.39 -9.76 -7.14
C VAL A 128 0.47 -8.55 -8.07
N ASP A 129 -0.30 -8.57 -9.16
CA ASP A 129 -0.52 -7.40 -10.04
C ASP A 129 0.76 -6.67 -10.48
N GLY A 130 1.80 -7.40 -10.88
CA GLY A 130 3.07 -6.84 -11.35
C GLY A 130 4.07 -6.51 -10.23
N TYR A 131 3.79 -6.96 -9.01
CA TYR A 131 4.70 -6.87 -7.87
C TYR A 131 5.05 -8.24 -7.31
N TYR A 132 6.24 -8.37 -6.77
CA TYR A 132 6.55 -9.36 -5.76
C TYR A 132 6.11 -8.80 -4.40
N LYS A 133 5.12 -9.44 -3.78
CA LYS A 133 4.67 -9.12 -2.43
C LYS A 133 5.44 -10.00 -1.45
N ILE A 134 6.23 -9.37 -0.59
CA ILE A 134 7.01 -10.03 0.45
C ILE A 134 6.39 -9.65 1.78
N GLN A 135 6.02 -10.63 2.59
CA GLN A 135 5.40 -10.39 3.89
C GLN A 135 5.86 -11.41 4.91
N GLY A 136 5.88 -11.05 6.18
CA GLY A 136 6.33 -11.91 7.25
C GLY A 136 6.27 -11.23 8.61
N PHE A 137 6.97 -11.85 9.57
CA PHE A 137 7.13 -11.33 10.93
C PHE A 137 8.60 -11.22 11.27
N ALA A 138 8.99 -10.09 11.84
CA ALA A 138 10.26 -9.96 12.53
C ALA A 138 10.20 -10.64 13.91
N ASP A 139 11.36 -11.01 14.46
CA ASP A 139 11.44 -11.46 15.87
C ASP A 139 11.29 -10.22 16.79
N GLU A 140 10.30 -10.24 17.67
CA GLU A 140 9.96 -9.11 18.57
C GLU A 140 11.12 -8.58 19.39
N LYS A 141 12.09 -9.42 19.73
CA LYS A 141 13.26 -9.01 20.50
C LYS A 141 14.27 -8.15 19.73
N TYR A 142 14.10 -8.01 18.41
CA TYR A 142 14.96 -7.20 17.54
C TYR A 142 14.20 -6.05 16.87
N VAL A 143 12.96 -5.78 17.27
CA VAL A 143 12.13 -4.73 16.70
C VAL A 143 11.68 -3.78 17.81
N GLU A 144 11.96 -2.52 17.64
CA GLU A 144 11.37 -1.47 18.44
C GLU A 144 10.05 -1.00 17.82
N THR A 145 9.01 -0.83 18.64
CA THR A 145 7.72 -0.31 18.19
C THR A 145 7.91 1.05 17.50
N ASP A 146 7.26 1.24 16.37
CA ASP A 146 7.35 2.42 15.51
C ASP A 146 8.68 2.62 14.77
N SER A 147 9.65 1.70 14.89
CA SER A 147 10.88 1.74 14.11
C SER A 147 10.67 1.22 12.69
N PRO A 148 11.35 1.80 11.69
CA PRO A 148 11.23 1.33 10.32
C PRO A 148 11.82 -0.07 10.16
N ILE A 149 11.17 -0.87 9.33
CA ILE A 149 11.61 -2.20 8.92
C ILE A 149 12.13 -2.11 7.48
N TYR A 150 13.31 -2.67 7.21
CA TYR A 150 13.87 -2.68 5.87
C TYR A 150 14.07 -4.10 5.35
N LEU A 151 13.98 -4.25 4.02
CA LEU A 151 14.39 -5.45 3.32
C LEU A 151 15.64 -5.14 2.49
N ARG A 152 16.70 -5.93 2.69
CA ARG A 152 17.93 -5.88 1.90
C ARG A 152 17.95 -7.04 0.92
N PHE A 153 18.26 -6.73 -0.32
CA PHE A 153 18.38 -7.65 -1.43
C PHE A 153 19.84 -7.65 -1.87
N SER A 154 20.52 -8.79 -1.76
CA SER A 154 21.92 -8.94 -2.10
C SER A 154 22.09 -10.00 -3.18
N GLY A 155 22.70 -9.64 -4.29
CA GLY A 155 22.96 -10.51 -5.43
C GLY A 155 24.14 -10.02 -6.28
N ASP A 156 24.47 -10.75 -7.35
CA ASP A 156 25.58 -10.38 -8.25
C ASP A 156 25.41 -9.02 -8.90
N ALA A 157 24.16 -8.56 -9.11
CA ALA A 157 23.85 -7.27 -9.70
C ALA A 157 23.93 -6.10 -8.72
N GLY A 158 24.14 -6.36 -7.42
CA GLY A 158 24.28 -5.33 -6.40
C GLY A 158 23.52 -5.61 -5.11
N CYS A 159 23.49 -4.57 -4.27
CA CYS A 159 22.76 -4.57 -3.01
C CYS A 159 21.72 -3.43 -3.02
N PHE A 160 20.48 -3.75 -2.72
CA PHE A 160 19.36 -2.82 -2.71
C PHE A 160 18.64 -2.93 -1.38
N VAL A 161 18.24 -1.79 -0.83
CA VAL A 161 17.48 -1.73 0.42
C VAL A 161 16.19 -0.97 0.17
N VAL A 162 15.07 -1.54 0.63
CA VAL A 162 13.77 -0.90 0.61
C VAL A 162 13.17 -0.83 2.01
N GLU A 163 12.29 0.11 2.23
CA GLU A 163 11.52 0.19 3.47
C GLU A 163 10.21 -0.57 3.30
N ALA A 164 9.93 -1.50 4.21
CA ALA A 164 8.69 -2.25 4.27
C ALA A 164 7.63 -1.48 5.07
N ALA A 165 6.37 -1.66 4.71
CA ALA A 165 5.26 -1.17 5.51
C ALA A 165 5.09 -2.06 6.76
N PRO A 166 4.86 -1.48 7.96
CA PRO A 166 4.55 -2.23 9.16
C PRO A 166 3.10 -2.74 9.10
N ALA A 167 2.87 -3.85 8.40
CA ALA A 167 1.55 -4.42 8.17
C ALA A 167 1.55 -5.92 8.36
N ASP A 168 0.58 -6.40 9.09
CA ASP A 168 0.41 -7.81 9.47
C ASP A 168 -0.82 -8.40 8.81
N GLU A 169 -0.65 -8.94 7.60
CA GLU A 169 -1.71 -9.64 6.88
C GLU A 169 -1.84 -11.13 7.25
N LEU A 170 -0.83 -11.70 7.88
CA LEU A 170 -0.76 -13.13 8.15
C LEU A 170 -1.42 -13.52 9.46
N THR A 171 -1.53 -12.61 10.43
CA THR A 171 -2.16 -12.88 11.71
C THR A 171 -3.69 -12.84 11.61
N THR A 172 -4.34 -13.85 12.18
CA THR A 172 -5.79 -13.84 12.39
C THR A 172 -6.11 -13.19 13.74
N GLY A 173 -6.87 -12.12 13.74
CA GLY A 173 -7.21 -11.37 14.95
C GLY A 173 -6.56 -9.98 15.00
N THR A 174 -6.07 -9.59 16.18
CA THR A 174 -5.38 -8.31 16.35
C THR A 174 -4.00 -8.38 15.69
N PRO A 175 -3.66 -7.46 14.76
CA PRO A 175 -2.35 -7.41 14.16
C PRO A 175 -1.24 -7.26 15.20
N SER A 176 -0.07 -7.85 14.93
CA SER A 176 1.14 -7.65 15.73
C SER A 176 1.89 -6.41 15.25
N ASP A 177 2.69 -5.81 16.12
CA ASP A 177 3.57 -4.68 15.77
C ASP A 177 4.84 -5.14 15.00
N TYR A 178 4.99 -6.45 14.77
CA TYR A 178 6.18 -7.07 14.16
C TYR A 178 5.96 -7.56 12.73
N GLY A 179 4.74 -7.41 12.21
CA GLY A 179 4.41 -7.76 10.84
C GLY A 179 5.00 -6.78 9.85
N PHE A 180 5.41 -7.27 8.69
CA PHE A 180 5.88 -6.41 7.60
C PHE A 180 5.33 -6.87 6.25
N THR A 181 5.17 -5.92 5.35
CA THR A 181 4.81 -6.17 3.95
C THR A 181 5.54 -5.18 3.05
N ALA A 182 6.13 -5.68 1.97
CA ALA A 182 6.73 -4.86 0.92
C ALA A 182 6.25 -5.31 -0.46
N TYR A 183 6.01 -4.34 -1.34
CA TYR A 183 5.71 -4.57 -2.75
C TYR A 183 6.91 -4.14 -3.59
N ILE A 184 7.56 -5.12 -4.24
CA ILE A 184 8.71 -4.88 -5.10
C ILE A 184 8.26 -4.98 -6.55
N GLY A 185 8.35 -3.90 -7.30
CA GLY A 185 8.05 -3.93 -8.74
C GLY A 185 8.94 -4.95 -9.45
N GLN A 186 8.40 -5.70 -10.42
CA GLN A 186 9.15 -6.72 -11.16
C GLN A 186 10.37 -6.16 -11.91
N GLN A 187 10.44 -4.84 -12.09
CA GLN A 187 11.58 -4.13 -12.71
C GLN A 187 12.27 -3.15 -11.74
N ALA A 188 12.08 -3.33 -10.42
CA ALA A 188 12.66 -2.42 -9.43
C ALA A 188 14.18 -2.55 -9.33
N PHE A 189 14.72 -3.74 -9.60
CA PHE A 189 16.15 -4.05 -9.58
C PHE A 189 16.56 -4.69 -10.90
N PRO A 190 17.87 -4.74 -11.23
CA PRO A 190 18.36 -5.53 -12.35
C PRO A 190 17.97 -7.01 -12.23
N ALA A 191 17.80 -7.69 -13.37
CA ALA A 191 17.51 -9.12 -13.39
C ALA A 191 18.60 -9.92 -12.65
N GLY A 192 18.20 -10.92 -11.87
CA GLY A 192 19.11 -11.75 -11.09
C GLY A 192 18.46 -12.39 -9.88
N ASP A 193 19.22 -13.27 -9.23
CA ASP A 193 18.82 -13.91 -7.98
C ASP A 193 19.32 -13.09 -6.79
N TYR A 194 18.44 -12.87 -5.82
CA TYR A 194 18.74 -12.09 -4.63
C TYR A 194 18.44 -12.86 -3.36
N GLN A 195 19.42 -12.89 -2.47
CA GLN A 195 19.22 -13.26 -1.08
C GLN A 195 18.54 -12.09 -0.36
N MET A 196 17.59 -12.40 0.51
CA MET A 196 16.84 -11.38 1.26
C MET A 196 17.18 -11.42 2.73
N GLU A 197 17.31 -10.24 3.32
CA GLU A 197 17.52 -10.03 4.75
C GLU A 197 16.56 -8.95 5.26
N LEU A 198 16.02 -9.19 6.45
CA LEU A 198 15.27 -8.20 7.19
C LEU A 198 16.23 -7.40 8.06
N ILE A 199 16.13 -6.08 8.02
CA ILE A 199 16.87 -5.18 8.88
C ILE A 199 15.89 -4.44 9.77
N THR A 200 16.10 -4.53 11.08
CA THR A 200 15.25 -3.92 12.10
C THR A 200 16.10 -3.11 13.07
N GLU A 201 15.46 -2.27 13.85
CA GLU A 201 16.12 -1.47 14.90
C GLU A 201 15.55 -1.84 16.27
N GLN A 202 16.45 -1.96 17.26
CA GLN A 202 16.12 -2.15 18.65
C GLN A 202 17.16 -1.41 19.51
N ASP A 203 16.72 -0.54 20.42
CA ASP A 203 17.58 0.24 21.32
C ASP A 203 18.70 1.01 20.58
N GLY A 204 18.38 1.58 19.41
CA GLY A 204 19.34 2.33 18.59
C GLY A 204 20.40 1.47 17.89
N SER A 205 20.22 0.16 17.85
CA SER A 205 21.11 -0.78 17.16
C SER A 205 20.35 -1.49 16.04
N TYR A 206 21.00 -1.69 14.90
CA TYR A 206 20.42 -2.40 13.77
C TYR A 206 20.80 -3.87 13.79
N TYR A 207 19.81 -4.72 13.47
CA TYR A 207 19.94 -6.17 13.42
C TYR A 207 19.55 -6.68 12.04
N SER A 208 20.34 -7.60 11.46
CA SER A 208 20.02 -8.27 10.21
C SER A 208 19.68 -9.74 10.45
N MET A 209 18.55 -10.15 9.92
CA MET A 209 18.02 -11.52 9.98
C MET A 209 17.80 -12.04 8.57
N LEU A 210 18.26 -13.26 8.29
CA LEU A 210 18.10 -13.88 6.99
C LEU A 210 16.62 -14.30 6.77
N LEU A 211 16.08 -14.00 5.60
CA LEU A 211 14.80 -14.58 5.17
C LEU A 211 15.05 -16.00 4.59
N GLU A 212 14.09 -16.90 4.82
CA GLU A 212 14.18 -18.27 4.32
C GLU A 212 14.07 -18.39 2.79
N ASN A 213 13.44 -17.39 2.16
CA ASN A 213 13.23 -17.37 0.71
C ASN A 213 14.24 -16.45 0.02
N ASN A 214 14.66 -16.84 -1.17
CA ASN A 214 15.32 -15.96 -2.15
C ASN A 214 14.30 -15.50 -3.19
N ILE A 215 14.62 -14.44 -3.92
CA ILE A 215 13.79 -13.93 -5.00
C ILE A 215 14.58 -13.83 -6.30
N GLY A 216 14.01 -14.37 -7.40
CA GLY A 216 14.49 -14.12 -8.76
C GLY A 216 13.72 -12.96 -9.37
N ILE A 217 14.43 -12.02 -9.97
CA ILE A 217 13.88 -10.88 -10.72
C ILE A 217 14.28 -11.06 -12.18
N ASP A 218 13.30 -11.06 -13.09
CA ASP A 218 13.46 -11.30 -14.53
C ASP A 218 13.69 -10.00 -15.33
#